data_22df2881630a15988681211638f36bbc
#
_entry.id   22df2881630a15988681211638f36bbc
#
_cell.length_a   1.000
_cell.length_b   1.000
_cell.length_c   1.000
_cell.angle_alpha   90.00
_cell.angle_beta   90.00
_cell.angle_gamma   90.00
#
_symmetry.space_group_name_H-M   'P 1'
#
loop_
_entity.id
_entity.type
_entity.pdbx_description
1 polymer ?
#
loop_
_entity_poly.entity_id
_entity_poly.type
_entity_poly.pdbx_seq_one_letter_code
_entity_poly.pdbx_strand_id
1 'polypeptide(L)'
;MAEPIDVAARLAEGRPSVDTIGDYVWACHLLGYQNPDLTLHAGQVGDWYASEDGLDLRALESDRAALSAAAAATDSARQLQEQQLDALAGAWQGRGGDASREFLVRHGEASLAVATAVRDAVDALAALRDELWHAVDGKVASAVEIDDRRQGERAAVPGRPGHEAE
;
A
#
# COMPACT_ATOMS: atom_id res chain seq x y z
N MET A 1 13.55 8.32 12.28
CA MET A 1 13.85 7.63 11.01
C MET A 1 12.77 6.57 10.89
N ALA A 2 11.84 6.69 9.97
CA ALA A 2 10.86 5.64 9.76
C ALA A 2 11.62 4.38 9.31
N GLU A 3 11.41 3.26 10.00
CA GLU A 3 11.94 1.99 9.52
C GLU A 3 11.44 1.75 8.10
N PRO A 4 12.30 1.23 7.22
CA PRO A 4 11.86 0.91 5.87
C PRO A 4 10.71 -0.11 5.97
N ILE A 5 9.57 0.21 5.38
CA ILE A 5 8.37 -0.62 5.34
C ILE A 5 8.70 -1.85 4.48
N ASP A 6 9.12 -2.93 5.13
CA ASP A 6 9.53 -4.18 4.50
C ASP A 6 8.49 -5.28 4.78
N VAL A 7 7.55 -5.43 3.86
CA VAL A 7 6.46 -6.40 3.98
C VAL A 7 7.00 -7.83 4.04
N ALA A 8 7.98 -8.15 3.20
CA ALA A 8 8.55 -9.50 3.15
C ALA A 8 9.24 -9.86 4.49
N ALA A 9 10.05 -8.94 5.03
CA ALA A 9 10.69 -9.13 6.33
C ALA A 9 9.64 -9.28 7.45
N ARG A 10 8.59 -8.45 7.43
CA ARG A 10 7.54 -8.52 8.45
C ARG A 10 6.74 -9.81 8.38
N LEU A 11 6.37 -10.27 7.19
CA LEU A 11 5.68 -11.55 7.00
C LEU A 11 6.57 -12.72 7.46
N ALA A 12 7.88 -12.67 7.19
CA ALA A 12 8.81 -13.72 7.62
C ALA A 12 8.86 -13.89 9.15
N GLU A 13 8.69 -12.81 9.92
CA GLU A 13 8.62 -12.88 11.40
C GLU A 13 7.44 -13.69 11.91
N GLY A 14 6.30 -13.66 11.23
CA GLY A 14 5.09 -14.38 11.64
C GLY A 14 5.00 -15.82 11.10
N ARG A 15 5.80 -16.19 10.10
CA ARG A 15 5.72 -17.53 9.48
C ARG A 15 5.82 -18.70 10.47
N PRO A 16 6.75 -18.73 11.43
CA PRO A 16 6.82 -19.84 12.39
C PRO A 16 5.53 -20.01 13.21
N SER A 17 4.90 -18.90 13.56
CA SER A 17 3.62 -18.92 14.29
C SER A 17 2.48 -19.43 13.40
N VAL A 18 2.46 -19.04 12.13
CA VAL A 18 1.46 -19.50 11.15
C VAL A 18 1.59 -21.00 10.90
N ASP A 19 2.82 -21.53 10.81
CA ASP A 19 3.07 -22.96 10.66
C ASP A 19 2.52 -23.74 11.86
N THR A 20 2.80 -23.26 13.07
CA THR A 20 2.25 -23.85 14.31
C THR A 20 0.70 -23.80 14.31
N ILE A 21 0.09 -22.67 13.94
CA ILE A 21 -1.38 -22.56 13.84
C ILE A 21 -1.94 -23.55 12.83
N GLY A 22 -1.28 -23.68 11.67
CA GLY A 22 -1.66 -24.65 10.63
C GLY A 22 -1.60 -26.10 11.14
N ASP A 23 -0.61 -26.44 11.96
CA ASP A 23 -0.51 -27.77 12.58
C ASP A 23 -1.67 -28.01 13.55
N TYR A 24 -2.04 -27.03 14.37
CA TYR A 24 -3.22 -27.12 15.25
C TYR A 24 -4.51 -27.30 14.45
N VAL A 25 -4.73 -26.50 13.42
CA VAL A 25 -5.94 -26.59 12.58
C VAL A 25 -6.03 -27.97 11.92
N TRP A 26 -4.92 -28.48 11.41
CA TRP A 26 -4.86 -29.79 10.77
C TRP A 26 -5.09 -30.94 11.78
N ALA A 27 -4.50 -30.86 12.96
CA ALA A 27 -4.76 -31.81 14.06
C ALA A 27 -6.25 -31.83 14.44
N CYS A 28 -6.87 -30.67 14.58
CA CYS A 28 -8.31 -30.58 14.82
C CYS A 28 -9.13 -31.18 13.68
N HIS A 29 -8.71 -31.00 12.42
CA HIS A 29 -9.36 -31.62 11.25
C HIS A 29 -9.34 -33.15 11.34
N LEU A 30 -8.21 -33.75 11.72
CA LEU A 30 -8.07 -35.18 11.90
C LEU A 30 -8.99 -35.74 13.02
N LEU A 31 -9.34 -34.88 13.99
CA LEU A 31 -10.29 -35.19 15.06
C LEU A 31 -11.75 -34.91 14.67
N GLY A 32 -12.02 -34.56 13.41
CA GLY A 32 -13.36 -34.35 12.88
C GLY A 32 -13.83 -32.89 12.84
N TYR A 33 -12.98 -31.92 13.22
CA TYR A 33 -13.31 -30.51 13.00
C TYR A 33 -13.29 -30.16 11.51
N GLN A 34 -14.36 -29.52 11.04
CA GLN A 34 -14.51 -29.11 9.65
C GLN A 34 -14.86 -27.62 9.57
N ASN A 35 -14.05 -26.87 8.86
CA ASN A 35 -14.31 -25.49 8.53
C ASN A 35 -13.81 -25.24 7.10
N PRO A 36 -14.73 -24.90 6.13
CA PRO A 36 -14.36 -24.70 4.73
C PRO A 36 -13.24 -23.65 4.53
N ASP A 37 -13.16 -22.68 5.44
CA ASP A 37 -12.18 -21.61 5.35
C ASP A 37 -10.79 -21.99 5.91
N LEU A 38 -10.70 -23.07 6.71
CA LEU A 38 -9.46 -23.43 7.41
C LEU A 38 -8.97 -24.85 7.11
N THR A 39 -9.89 -25.78 6.74
CA THR A 39 -9.59 -27.22 6.68
C THR A 39 -9.81 -27.83 5.30
N LEU A 40 -9.86 -27.03 4.23
CA LEU A 40 -10.03 -27.54 2.87
C LEU A 40 -8.82 -28.39 2.44
N HIS A 41 -7.62 -27.96 2.82
CA HIS A 41 -6.36 -28.69 2.65
C HIS A 41 -5.34 -28.29 3.73
N ALA A 42 -4.32 -29.12 3.93
CA ALA A 42 -3.35 -28.94 5.03
C ALA A 42 -2.57 -27.60 5.02
N GLY A 43 -2.38 -26.99 3.84
CA GLY A 43 -1.63 -25.73 3.65
C GLY A 43 -2.47 -24.47 3.73
N GLN A 44 -3.81 -24.57 3.87
CA GLN A 44 -4.72 -23.43 3.67
C GLN A 44 -4.43 -22.21 4.53
N VAL A 45 -4.06 -22.39 5.79
CA VAL A 45 -3.71 -21.30 6.69
C VAL A 45 -2.46 -20.55 6.20
N GLY A 46 -1.46 -21.30 5.71
CA GLY A 46 -0.25 -20.75 5.09
C GLY A 46 -0.55 -19.98 3.81
N ASP A 47 -1.40 -20.52 2.94
CA ASP A 47 -1.78 -19.85 1.68
C ASP A 47 -2.49 -18.52 1.94
N TRP A 48 -3.36 -18.48 2.93
CA TRP A 48 -3.99 -17.24 3.33
C TRP A 48 -3.03 -16.22 3.92
N TYR A 49 -2.09 -16.68 4.71
CA TYR A 49 -1.06 -15.80 5.26
C TYR A 49 -0.16 -15.23 4.18
N ALA A 50 0.12 -16.00 3.13
CA ALA A 50 0.96 -15.62 2.01
C ALA A 50 0.27 -14.72 0.96
N SER A 51 -1.00 -14.31 1.18
CA SER A 51 -1.76 -13.51 0.20
C SER A 51 -1.11 -12.16 -0.13
N GLU A 52 -0.28 -11.61 0.74
CA GLU A 52 0.48 -10.37 0.52
C GLU A 52 1.94 -10.63 0.12
N ASP A 53 2.33 -11.86 -0.16
CA ASP A 53 3.66 -12.15 -0.70
C ASP A 53 3.88 -11.39 -2.02
N GLY A 54 4.97 -10.62 -2.09
CA GLY A 54 5.27 -9.76 -3.23
C GLY A 54 4.68 -8.35 -3.17
N LEU A 55 3.95 -7.98 -2.12
CA LEU A 55 3.52 -6.60 -1.92
C LEU A 55 4.74 -5.70 -1.64
N ASP A 56 5.00 -4.76 -2.56
CA ASP A 56 6.14 -3.83 -2.47
C ASP A 56 5.67 -2.41 -2.15
N LEU A 57 5.65 -2.08 -0.86
CA LEU A 57 5.31 -0.74 -0.39
C LEU A 57 6.41 0.29 -0.64
N ARG A 58 7.65 -0.14 -0.92
CA ARG A 58 8.73 0.77 -1.31
C ARG A 58 8.55 1.25 -2.74
N ALA A 59 8.08 0.39 -3.64
CA ALA A 59 7.69 0.80 -4.99
C ALA A 59 6.57 1.84 -4.94
N LEU A 60 5.53 1.61 -4.13
CA LEU A 60 4.43 2.57 -3.94
C LEU A 60 4.94 3.92 -3.39
N GLU A 61 5.89 3.93 -2.46
CA GLU A 61 6.50 5.16 -1.95
C GLU A 61 7.34 5.88 -3.01
N SER A 62 8.05 5.15 -3.86
CA SER A 62 8.80 5.71 -4.99
C SER A 62 7.85 6.39 -6.00
N ASP A 63 6.74 5.74 -6.33
CA ASP A 63 5.73 6.31 -7.24
C ASP A 63 5.07 7.56 -6.64
N ARG A 64 4.77 7.54 -5.34
CA ARG A 64 4.27 8.71 -4.61
C ARG A 64 5.25 9.88 -4.67
N ALA A 65 6.55 9.61 -4.46
CA ALA A 65 7.60 10.63 -4.52
C ALA A 65 7.72 11.23 -5.94
N ALA A 66 7.67 10.41 -6.98
CA ALA A 66 7.67 10.86 -8.36
C ALA A 66 6.45 11.74 -8.69
N LEU A 67 5.26 11.34 -8.23
CA LEU A 67 4.03 12.10 -8.41
C LEU A 67 4.07 13.44 -7.66
N SER A 68 4.64 13.47 -6.45
CA SER A 68 4.87 14.69 -5.68
C SER A 68 5.81 15.67 -6.41
N ALA A 69 6.88 15.17 -7.02
CA ALA A 69 7.78 15.98 -7.83
C ALA A 69 7.08 16.55 -9.08
N ALA A 70 6.22 15.76 -9.73
CA ALA A 70 5.41 16.22 -10.86
C ALA A 70 4.41 17.31 -10.44
N ALA A 71 3.79 17.20 -9.26
CA ALA A 71 2.93 18.23 -8.69
C ALA A 71 3.68 19.56 -8.49
N ALA A 72 4.87 19.51 -7.90
CA ALA A 72 5.71 20.69 -7.69
C ALA A 72 6.16 21.35 -9.03
N ALA A 73 6.49 20.54 -10.03
CA ALA A 73 6.81 21.04 -11.36
C ALA A 73 5.60 21.72 -12.03
N THR A 74 4.40 21.17 -11.88
CA THR A 74 3.17 21.76 -12.40
C THR A 74 2.87 23.10 -11.73
N ASP A 75 3.03 23.22 -10.40
CA ASP A 75 2.86 24.48 -9.68
C ASP A 75 3.87 25.55 -10.16
N SER A 76 5.13 25.16 -10.37
CA SER A 76 6.15 26.07 -10.91
C SER A 76 5.82 26.54 -12.32
N ALA A 77 5.36 25.65 -13.19
CA ALA A 77 4.94 26.00 -14.56
C ALA A 77 3.75 26.97 -14.55
N ARG A 78 2.78 26.76 -13.65
CA ARG A 78 1.63 27.62 -13.48
C ARG A 78 2.04 29.04 -13.03
N GLN A 79 2.97 29.16 -12.06
CA GLN A 79 3.50 30.46 -11.62
C GLN A 79 4.20 31.22 -12.77
N LEU A 80 5.00 30.51 -13.59
CA LEU A 80 5.60 31.11 -14.78
C LEU A 80 4.56 31.60 -15.80
N GLN A 81 3.50 30.83 -16.00
CA GLN A 81 2.39 31.22 -16.88
C GLN A 81 1.69 32.48 -16.38
N GLU A 82 1.43 32.62 -15.09
CA GLU A 82 0.83 33.81 -14.49
C GLU A 82 1.71 35.07 -14.73
N GLN A 83 3.03 34.94 -14.49
CA GLN A 83 3.98 36.04 -14.77
C GLN A 83 3.99 36.44 -16.26
N GLN A 84 3.92 35.45 -17.17
CA GLN A 84 3.87 35.73 -18.61
C GLN A 84 2.55 36.38 -19.01
N LEU A 85 1.45 36.05 -18.37
CA LEU A 85 0.13 36.65 -18.62
C LEU A 85 0.14 38.15 -18.27
N ASP A 86 0.75 38.52 -17.15
CA ASP A 86 0.93 39.91 -16.73
C ASP A 86 1.78 40.69 -17.73
N ALA A 87 2.89 40.09 -18.17
CA ALA A 87 3.76 40.71 -19.19
C ALA A 87 3.06 40.89 -20.54
N LEU A 88 2.25 39.92 -20.94
CA LEU A 88 1.47 39.95 -22.20
C LEU A 88 0.43 41.07 -22.12
N ALA A 89 -0.21 41.29 -20.98
CA ALA A 89 -1.21 42.34 -20.80
C ALA A 89 -0.63 43.76 -21.08
N GLY A 90 0.65 43.97 -20.74
CA GLY A 90 1.35 45.23 -21.02
C GLY A 90 1.84 45.37 -22.45
N ALA A 91 2.18 44.25 -23.09
CA ALA A 91 2.86 44.25 -24.40
C ALA A 91 1.89 44.15 -25.60
N TRP A 92 0.72 43.54 -25.44
CA TRP A 92 -0.19 43.26 -26.54
C TRP A 92 -1.63 43.68 -26.21
N GLN A 93 -2.10 44.72 -26.93
CA GLN A 93 -3.41 45.32 -26.78
C GLN A 93 -4.33 45.04 -27.97
N GLY A 94 -5.64 45.19 -27.77
CA GLY A 94 -6.68 45.01 -28.81
C GLY A 94 -7.24 43.58 -28.84
N ARG A 95 -8.18 43.33 -29.76
CA ARG A 95 -9.01 42.12 -29.82
C ARG A 95 -8.21 40.80 -29.77
N GLY A 96 -7.07 40.75 -30.44
CA GLY A 96 -6.20 39.56 -30.44
C GLY A 96 -5.54 39.32 -29.08
N GLY A 97 -5.03 40.38 -28.46
CA GLY A 97 -4.48 40.33 -27.12
C GLY A 97 -5.53 39.93 -26.06
N ASP A 98 -6.75 40.44 -26.18
CA ASP A 98 -7.87 40.11 -25.27
C ASP A 98 -8.26 38.64 -25.40
N ALA A 99 -8.40 38.12 -26.63
CA ALA A 99 -8.72 36.72 -26.87
C ALA A 99 -7.61 35.76 -26.36
N SER A 100 -6.34 36.16 -26.52
CA SER A 100 -5.21 35.36 -25.99
C SER A 100 -5.18 35.33 -24.47
N ARG A 101 -5.46 36.44 -23.79
CA ARG A 101 -5.56 36.50 -22.34
C ARG A 101 -6.72 35.62 -21.81
N GLU A 102 -7.88 35.71 -22.45
CA GLU A 102 -9.03 34.89 -22.07
C GLU A 102 -8.74 33.39 -22.22
N PHE A 103 -8.08 32.98 -23.27
CA PHE A 103 -7.63 31.59 -23.46
C PHE A 103 -6.67 31.16 -22.36
N LEU A 104 -5.64 31.96 -22.05
CA LEU A 104 -4.63 31.64 -21.05
C LEU A 104 -5.20 31.59 -19.63
N VAL A 105 -6.19 32.45 -19.29
CA VAL A 105 -6.90 32.38 -18.02
C VAL A 105 -7.63 31.05 -17.89
N ARG A 106 -8.44 30.67 -18.89
CA ARG A 106 -9.15 29.38 -18.87
C ARG A 106 -8.18 28.18 -18.81
N HIS A 107 -7.06 28.27 -19.51
CA HIS A 107 -6.01 27.24 -19.43
C HIS A 107 -5.39 27.16 -18.03
N GLY A 108 -5.17 28.30 -17.37
CA GLY A 108 -4.68 28.38 -16.00
C GLY A 108 -5.64 27.74 -14.98
N GLU A 109 -6.95 27.99 -15.15
CA GLU A 109 -7.98 27.37 -14.30
C GLU A 109 -7.99 25.83 -14.46
N ALA A 110 -7.93 25.33 -15.69
CA ALA A 110 -7.85 23.90 -15.96
C ALA A 110 -6.56 23.28 -15.38
N SER A 111 -5.44 23.97 -15.51
CA SER A 111 -4.14 23.55 -14.96
C SER A 111 -4.16 23.48 -13.42
N LEU A 112 -4.84 24.42 -12.78
CA LEU A 112 -5.03 24.41 -11.33
C LEU A 112 -5.83 23.19 -10.88
N ALA A 113 -6.90 22.83 -11.58
CA ALA A 113 -7.72 21.67 -11.28
C ALA A 113 -6.89 20.37 -11.37
N VAL A 114 -6.05 20.24 -12.43
CA VAL A 114 -5.13 19.09 -12.58
C VAL A 114 -4.11 19.06 -11.44
N ALA A 115 -3.47 20.18 -11.11
CA ALA A 115 -2.49 20.26 -10.03
C ALA A 115 -3.10 19.86 -8.68
N THR A 116 -4.36 20.25 -8.43
CA THR A 116 -5.09 19.83 -7.21
C THR A 116 -5.34 18.33 -7.20
N ALA A 117 -5.84 17.76 -8.30
CA ALA A 117 -6.09 16.33 -8.40
C ALA A 117 -4.81 15.48 -8.23
N VAL A 118 -3.67 15.97 -8.72
CA VAL A 118 -2.37 15.30 -8.51
C VAL A 118 -1.96 15.33 -7.05
N ARG A 119 -2.14 16.44 -6.34
CA ARG A 119 -1.86 16.52 -4.89
C ARG A 119 -2.76 15.59 -4.08
N ASP A 120 -4.05 15.58 -4.38
CA ASP A 120 -5.00 14.67 -3.74
C ASP A 120 -4.61 13.19 -3.95
N ALA A 121 -4.11 12.86 -5.14
CA ALA A 121 -3.60 11.52 -5.42
C ALA A 121 -2.33 11.18 -4.63
N VAL A 122 -1.41 12.13 -4.43
CA VAL A 122 -0.21 11.95 -3.57
C VAL A 122 -0.62 11.63 -2.14
N ASP A 123 -1.59 12.35 -1.60
CA ASP A 123 -2.09 12.16 -0.23
C ASP A 123 -2.83 10.82 -0.10
N ALA A 124 -3.64 10.46 -1.10
CA ALA A 124 -4.33 9.16 -1.13
C ALA A 124 -3.35 7.97 -1.19
N LEU A 125 -2.27 8.08 -1.97
CA LEU A 125 -1.22 7.04 -2.02
C LEU A 125 -0.47 6.91 -0.69
N ALA A 126 -0.22 8.01 0.02
CA ALA A 126 0.37 7.97 1.35
C ALA A 126 -0.53 7.24 2.34
N ALA A 127 -1.82 7.57 2.36
CA ALA A 127 -2.80 6.91 3.22
C ALA A 127 -2.91 5.42 2.90
N LEU A 128 -3.02 5.05 1.62
CA LEU A 128 -3.08 3.66 1.17
C LEU A 128 -1.86 2.86 1.62
N ARG A 129 -0.64 3.41 1.47
CA ARG A 129 0.59 2.77 1.94
C ARG A 129 0.53 2.47 3.43
N ASP A 130 0.11 3.44 4.22
CA ASP A 130 0.05 3.32 5.68
C ASP A 130 -1.02 2.31 6.11
N GLU A 131 -2.19 2.31 5.46
CA GLU A 131 -3.25 1.33 5.71
C GLU A 131 -2.81 -0.10 5.37
N LEU A 132 -2.16 -0.29 4.21
CA LEU A 132 -1.62 -1.60 3.82
C LEU A 132 -0.56 -2.09 4.80
N TRP A 133 0.35 -1.22 5.23
CA TRP A 133 1.34 -1.57 6.24
C TRP A 133 0.69 -2.00 7.56
N HIS A 134 -0.28 -1.23 8.06
CA HIS A 134 -1.00 -1.57 9.28
C HIS A 134 -1.76 -2.89 9.17
N ALA A 135 -2.33 -3.20 8.00
CA ALA A 135 -3.00 -4.47 7.77
C ALA A 135 -2.03 -5.66 7.85
N VAL A 136 -0.85 -5.55 7.21
CA VAL A 136 0.21 -6.58 7.26
C VAL A 136 0.74 -6.72 8.69
N ASP A 137 1.07 -5.62 9.35
CA ASP A 137 1.58 -5.64 10.73
C ASP A 137 0.57 -6.26 11.70
N GLY A 138 -0.70 -5.88 11.60
CA GLY A 138 -1.79 -6.44 12.38
C GLY A 138 -2.01 -7.95 12.15
N LYS A 139 -1.89 -8.41 10.88
CA LYS A 139 -1.95 -9.84 10.54
C LYS A 139 -0.83 -10.62 11.24
N VAL A 140 0.40 -10.14 11.16
CA VAL A 140 1.56 -10.78 11.80
C VAL A 140 1.40 -10.80 13.32
N ALA A 141 1.07 -9.66 13.91
CA ALA A 141 0.87 -9.55 15.35
C ALA A 141 -0.21 -10.53 15.86
N SER A 142 -1.32 -10.65 15.12
CA SER A 142 -2.41 -11.58 15.46
C SER A 142 -1.97 -13.03 15.38
N ALA A 143 -1.18 -13.42 14.38
CA ALA A 143 -0.66 -14.78 14.25
C ALA A 143 0.27 -15.12 15.42
N VAL A 144 1.19 -14.23 15.76
CA VAL A 144 2.10 -14.40 16.91
C VAL A 144 1.32 -14.50 18.24
N GLU A 145 0.36 -13.64 18.46
CA GLU A 145 -0.46 -13.65 19.69
C GLU A 145 -1.26 -14.95 19.82
N ILE A 146 -1.83 -15.48 18.72
CA ILE A 146 -2.57 -16.74 18.74
C ILE A 146 -1.63 -17.90 19.11
N ASP A 147 -0.46 -17.95 18.51
CA ASP A 147 0.54 -18.98 18.78
C ASP A 147 1.05 -18.92 20.23
N ASP A 148 1.38 -17.73 20.74
CA ASP A 148 1.84 -17.53 22.12
C ASP A 148 0.85 -18.03 23.16
N ARG A 149 -0.45 -17.88 22.92
CA ARG A 149 -1.50 -18.40 23.81
C ARG A 149 -1.54 -19.94 23.88
N ARG A 150 -0.92 -20.63 22.92
CA ARG A 150 -0.95 -22.10 22.75
C ARG A 150 0.39 -22.78 22.97
N GLN A 151 1.42 -22.08 23.40
CA GLN A 151 2.78 -22.63 23.55
C GLN A 151 2.84 -23.90 24.41
N GLY A 152 2.05 -23.99 25.47
CA GLY A 152 2.03 -25.14 26.36
C GLY A 152 1.48 -26.44 25.74
N GLU A 153 0.80 -26.34 24.60
CA GLU A 153 0.13 -27.48 23.95
C GLU A 153 0.91 -27.99 22.73
N ARG A 154 1.97 -27.28 22.29
CA ARG A 154 2.74 -27.60 21.05
C ARG A 154 3.25 -29.03 21.01
N ALA A 155 3.75 -29.56 22.13
CA ALA A 155 4.33 -30.90 22.20
C ALA A 155 3.31 -32.03 21.96
N ALA A 156 2.03 -31.74 22.06
CA ALA A 156 0.94 -32.71 21.88
C ALA A 156 0.36 -32.73 20.48
N VAL A 157 0.75 -31.80 19.62
CA VAL A 157 0.19 -31.63 18.26
C VAL A 157 1.05 -32.37 17.23
N PRO A 158 0.51 -33.35 16.47
CA PRO A 158 1.23 -33.98 15.40
C PRO A 158 1.46 -32.99 14.25
N GLY A 159 2.68 -32.97 13.68
CA GLY A 159 3.01 -32.15 12.52
C GLY A 159 2.20 -32.52 11.29
N ARG A 160 1.98 -31.56 10.40
CA ARG A 160 1.30 -31.78 9.12
C ARG A 160 2.16 -32.62 8.17
N PRO A 161 1.53 -33.48 7.31
CA PRO A 161 2.25 -34.13 6.24
C PRO A 161 2.88 -33.12 5.29
N GLY A 162 4.19 -33.28 5.03
CA GLY A 162 4.94 -32.43 4.09
C GLY A 162 5.64 -31.21 4.71
N HIS A 163 5.54 -31.00 6.02
CA HIS A 163 6.30 -29.99 6.75
C HIS A 163 7.52 -30.67 7.42
N GLU A 164 8.48 -31.11 6.61
CA GLU A 164 9.81 -31.40 7.10
C GLU A 164 10.59 -30.09 7.07
N ALA A 165 11.15 -29.70 8.21
CA ALA A 165 11.95 -28.49 8.35
C ALA A 165 13.13 -28.53 7.37
N GLU A 166 13.15 -27.59 6.41
CA GLU A 166 14.36 -27.22 5.68
C GLU A 166 15.25 -26.32 6.53
#